data_b4a39a3bfc958433c925e215f4974eba
#
_entry.id   b4a39a3bfc958433c925e215f4974eba
#
_cell.length_a   1.000
_cell.length_b   1.000
_cell.length_c   1.000
_cell.angle_alpha   90.00
_cell.angle_beta   90.00
_cell.angle_gamma   90.00
#
_symmetry.space_group_name_H-M   'P 1'
#
loop_
_entity.id
_entity.type
_entity.pdbx_description
1 polymer ?
#
loop_
_entity_poly.entity_id
_entity_poly.type
_entity_poly.pdbx_seq_one_letter_code
_entity_poly.pdbx_strand_id
1 'polypeptide(L)'
;KLVHRSTIMLLIYGGLLGLTVWRLNATPTGFIPDQDQGFLIGVIQLPPGASLDRTEAAVERIRKVVSQNPKVLETAAFAGLDGSTFSPASNSGIMFLRLAEHEDRKGKGESAAELAGALTGAVAGAEEGAQVFFLSPPPVPGLGNGSGFAMMVQDRADAGYQALQGATFAMMGAAQQNPNVTQVFSLFNTGSPRIEADIDRDRAQLIGVQPAQVYEAHGTYLGSTYVNDFNLLGRTFRVTAQAEASARDDLADVGRLQVRSASGQMVPLSAVATFRY
;
A
#
# COMPACT_ATOMS: atom_id res chain seq x y z
N LYS A 1 20.77 36.97 -52.18
CA LYS A 1 22.05 36.58 -51.55
C LYS A 1 22.07 35.12 -51.04
N LEU A 2 20.94 34.59 -50.54
CA LEU A 2 20.82 33.19 -50.07
C LEU A 2 20.88 32.17 -51.21
N VAL A 3 20.27 32.44 -52.38
CA VAL A 3 20.23 31.56 -53.54
C VAL A 3 21.64 31.28 -54.15
N HIS A 4 22.58 32.23 -54.01
CA HIS A 4 23.97 32.08 -54.48
C HIS A 4 24.86 31.22 -53.55
N ARG A 5 24.35 30.77 -52.43
CA ARG A 5 25.01 29.88 -51.47
C ARG A 5 24.23 28.59 -51.21
N SER A 6 23.57 28.10 -52.26
CA SER A 6 22.70 26.91 -52.17
C SER A 6 23.38 25.69 -51.61
N THR A 7 24.66 25.45 -51.92
CA THR A 7 25.43 24.32 -51.39
C THR A 7 25.59 24.40 -49.87
N ILE A 8 25.86 25.60 -49.30
CA ILE A 8 26.00 25.79 -47.87
C ILE A 8 24.66 25.58 -47.17
N MET A 9 23.57 26.07 -47.77
CA MET A 9 22.23 25.87 -47.26
C MET A 9 21.81 24.41 -47.28
N LEU A 10 22.17 23.65 -48.34
CA LEU A 10 21.94 22.21 -48.40
C LEU A 10 22.71 21.42 -47.31
N LEU A 11 23.96 21.80 -47.06
CA LEU A 11 24.74 21.19 -45.96
C LEU A 11 24.12 21.48 -44.58
N ILE A 12 23.72 22.72 -44.35
CA ILE A 12 23.03 23.10 -43.07
C ILE A 12 21.73 22.31 -42.97
N TYR A 13 20.93 22.24 -44.02
CA TYR A 13 19.67 21.50 -44.01
C TYR A 13 19.91 19.99 -43.79
N GLY A 14 20.89 19.40 -44.45
CA GLY A 14 21.28 18.01 -44.23
C GLY A 14 21.75 17.77 -42.78
N GLY A 15 22.53 18.70 -42.21
CA GLY A 15 22.95 18.65 -40.82
C GLY A 15 21.77 18.73 -39.83
N LEU A 16 20.79 19.62 -40.13
CA LEU A 16 19.57 19.71 -39.30
C LEU A 16 18.72 18.44 -39.40
N LEU A 17 18.57 17.86 -40.60
CA LEU A 17 17.88 16.59 -40.75
C LEU A 17 18.58 15.46 -40.00
N GLY A 18 19.91 15.37 -40.09
CA GLY A 18 20.71 14.40 -39.36
C GLY A 18 20.54 14.59 -37.85
N LEU A 19 20.57 15.81 -37.36
CA LEU A 19 20.32 16.14 -35.93
C LEU A 19 18.89 15.75 -35.51
N THR A 20 17.89 16.00 -36.36
CA THR A 20 16.51 15.63 -36.08
C THR A 20 16.34 14.12 -35.94
N VAL A 21 16.87 13.36 -36.90
CA VAL A 21 16.84 11.90 -36.88
C VAL A 21 17.58 11.35 -35.64
N TRP A 22 18.74 11.92 -35.32
CA TRP A 22 19.48 11.53 -34.12
C TRP A 22 18.68 11.82 -32.85
N ARG A 23 18.07 12.99 -32.75
CA ARG A 23 17.23 13.35 -31.58
C ARG A 23 15.99 12.45 -31.47
N LEU A 24 15.32 12.14 -32.57
CA LEU A 24 14.17 11.23 -32.59
C LEU A 24 14.54 9.82 -32.09
N ASN A 25 15.69 9.29 -32.52
CA ASN A 25 16.16 7.97 -32.09
C ASN A 25 16.66 7.98 -30.63
N ALA A 26 17.16 9.11 -30.16
CA ALA A 26 17.67 9.25 -28.77
C ALA A 26 16.54 9.59 -27.77
N THR A 27 15.35 9.98 -28.26
CA THR A 27 14.23 10.33 -27.38
C THR A 27 13.54 9.05 -26.91
N PRO A 28 13.38 8.84 -25.61
CA PRO A 28 12.62 7.71 -25.08
C PRO A 28 11.21 7.70 -25.67
N THR A 29 10.81 6.57 -26.23
CA THR A 29 9.46 6.39 -26.78
C THR A 29 8.62 5.61 -25.78
N GLY A 30 7.41 6.07 -25.50
CA GLY A 30 6.45 5.42 -24.61
C GLY A 30 5.06 5.97 -24.87
N PHE A 31 4.04 5.22 -24.44
CA PHE A 31 2.66 5.66 -24.57
C PHE A 31 2.40 6.93 -23.73
N ILE A 32 2.93 6.94 -22.51
CA ILE A 32 2.93 8.12 -21.64
C ILE A 32 4.29 8.15 -20.94
N PRO A 33 5.14 9.17 -21.20
CA PRO A 33 6.42 9.27 -20.52
C PRO A 33 6.21 9.54 -19.01
N ASP A 34 7.12 9.02 -18.18
CA ASP A 34 7.15 9.32 -16.76
C ASP A 34 7.34 10.83 -16.55
N GLN A 35 6.51 11.39 -15.70
CA GLN A 35 6.53 12.82 -15.38
C GLN A 35 6.89 12.99 -13.90
N ASP A 36 7.81 13.90 -13.65
CA ASP A 36 8.09 14.37 -12.29
C ASP A 36 6.97 15.33 -11.87
N GLN A 37 6.04 14.83 -11.05
CA GLN A 37 4.87 15.59 -10.59
C GLN A 37 5.15 16.41 -9.33
N GLY A 38 6.39 16.41 -8.81
CA GLY A 38 6.77 17.13 -7.60
C GLY A 38 6.30 16.47 -6.31
N PHE A 39 5.81 15.22 -6.36
CA PHE A 39 5.48 14.46 -5.16
C PHE A 39 5.78 12.97 -5.31
N LEU A 40 5.95 12.28 -4.18
CA LEU A 40 6.17 10.84 -4.10
C LEU A 40 5.13 10.19 -3.18
N ILE A 41 4.88 8.93 -3.42
CA ILE A 41 4.07 8.07 -2.56
C ILE A 41 5.00 7.07 -1.89
N GLY A 42 5.02 7.07 -0.56
CA GLY A 42 5.71 6.07 0.24
C GLY A 42 4.75 4.97 0.66
N VAL A 43 5.11 3.73 0.41
CA VAL A 43 4.39 2.55 0.90
C VAL A 43 5.21 1.91 2.00
N ILE A 44 4.58 1.71 3.15
CA ILE A 44 5.20 1.18 4.36
C ILE A 44 4.46 -0.08 4.74
N GLN A 45 5.15 -1.20 4.78
CA GLN A 45 4.58 -2.50 5.13
C GLN A 45 5.40 -3.12 6.26
N LEU A 46 4.79 -3.27 7.43
CA LEU A 46 5.37 -3.96 8.56
C LEU A 46 5.13 -5.48 8.46
N PRO A 47 5.86 -6.28 9.27
CA PRO A 47 5.58 -7.70 9.34
C PRO A 47 4.11 -7.99 9.68
N PRO A 48 3.58 -9.11 9.20
CA PRO A 48 2.22 -9.56 9.53
C PRO A 48 1.99 -9.61 11.04
N GLY A 49 0.81 -9.19 11.46
CA GLY A 49 0.45 -9.16 12.87
C GLY A 49 0.97 -7.94 13.64
N ALA A 50 1.66 -6.99 12.99
CA ALA A 50 2.01 -5.73 13.64
C ALA A 50 0.75 -4.95 14.05
N SER A 51 0.72 -4.47 15.29
CA SER A 51 -0.36 -3.63 15.79
C SER A 51 -0.34 -2.25 15.14
N LEU A 52 -1.48 -1.56 15.18
CA LEU A 52 -1.58 -0.19 14.67
C LEU A 52 -0.59 0.75 15.39
N ASP A 53 -0.47 0.65 16.71
CA ASP A 53 0.46 1.48 17.51
C ASP A 53 1.91 1.28 17.07
N ARG A 54 2.31 0.03 16.80
CA ARG A 54 3.64 -0.28 16.26
C ARG A 54 3.84 0.33 14.88
N THR A 55 2.83 0.24 14.03
CA THR A 55 2.85 0.82 12.68
C THR A 55 2.93 2.34 12.74
N GLU A 56 2.17 2.98 13.62
CA GLU A 56 2.22 4.43 13.83
C GLU A 56 3.60 4.89 14.28
N ALA A 57 4.19 4.21 15.26
CA ALA A 57 5.54 4.48 15.71
C ALA A 57 6.60 4.30 14.60
N ALA A 58 6.45 3.27 13.76
CA ALA A 58 7.33 3.02 12.63
C ALA A 58 7.20 4.11 11.55
N VAL A 59 5.96 4.45 11.18
CA VAL A 59 5.67 5.53 10.22
C VAL A 59 6.28 6.86 10.69
N GLU A 60 6.19 7.17 11.98
CA GLU A 60 6.78 8.39 12.53
C GLU A 60 8.32 8.37 12.50
N ARG A 61 8.97 7.22 12.74
CA ARG A 61 10.44 7.09 12.59
C ARG A 61 10.87 7.30 11.13
N ILE A 62 10.17 6.66 10.20
CA ILE A 62 10.42 6.79 8.77
C ILE A 62 10.23 8.25 8.33
N ARG A 63 9.14 8.90 8.77
CA ARG A 63 8.85 10.30 8.50
C ARG A 63 10.00 11.22 8.95
N LYS A 64 10.56 10.98 10.13
CA LYS A 64 11.70 11.76 10.65
C LYS A 64 12.93 11.62 9.75
N VAL A 65 13.23 10.41 9.28
CA VAL A 65 14.37 10.17 8.37
C VAL A 65 14.15 10.89 7.04
N VAL A 66 12.98 10.74 6.45
CA VAL A 66 12.61 11.35 5.16
C VAL A 66 12.64 12.88 5.23
N SER A 67 12.16 13.46 6.33
CA SER A 67 12.14 14.91 6.53
C SER A 67 13.53 15.55 6.72
N GLN A 68 14.59 14.74 6.87
CA GLN A 68 15.96 15.26 6.87
C GLN A 68 16.49 15.62 5.47
N ASN A 69 15.83 15.12 4.43
CA ASN A 69 16.21 15.45 3.06
C ASN A 69 15.71 16.88 2.71
N PRO A 70 16.60 17.80 2.36
CA PRO A 70 16.22 19.19 2.08
C PRO A 70 15.31 19.36 0.84
N LYS A 71 15.20 18.32 0.01
CA LYS A 71 14.31 18.33 -1.17
C LYS A 71 12.90 17.85 -0.85
N VAL A 72 12.63 17.40 0.38
CA VAL A 72 11.30 17.04 0.88
C VAL A 72 10.79 18.21 1.72
N LEU A 73 9.76 18.89 1.25
CA LEU A 73 9.21 20.07 1.92
C LEU A 73 8.14 19.70 2.96
N GLU A 74 7.27 18.77 2.61
CA GLU A 74 6.14 18.39 3.46
C GLU A 74 5.90 16.89 3.36
N THR A 75 5.39 16.31 4.44
CA THR A 75 5.00 14.91 4.50
C THR A 75 3.63 14.78 5.17
N ALA A 76 2.73 14.00 4.54
CA ALA A 76 1.49 13.56 5.14
C ALA A 76 1.51 12.04 5.23
N ALA A 77 1.40 11.49 6.44
CA ALA A 77 1.51 10.06 6.68
C ALA A 77 0.25 9.52 7.37
N PHE A 78 -0.17 8.33 6.97
CA PHE A 78 -1.34 7.64 7.49
C PHE A 78 -0.92 6.22 7.88
N ALA A 79 -0.97 5.90 9.15
CA ALA A 79 -0.83 4.54 9.64
C ALA A 79 -2.18 3.82 9.58
N GLY A 80 -2.15 2.49 9.39
CA GLY A 80 -3.36 1.69 9.30
C GLY A 80 -4.05 1.70 7.94
N LEU A 81 -3.39 2.21 6.90
CA LEU A 81 -3.89 2.25 5.53
C LEU A 81 -2.90 1.57 4.59
N ASP A 82 -3.38 0.58 3.86
CA ASP A 82 -2.60 -0.09 2.81
C ASP A 82 -2.48 0.82 1.58
N GLY A 83 -1.25 1.14 1.20
CA GLY A 83 -0.96 2.08 0.11
C GLY A 83 -1.29 1.56 -1.29
N SER A 84 -1.54 0.25 -1.45
CA SER A 84 -1.88 -0.36 -2.74
C SER A 84 -3.38 -0.50 -2.97
N THR A 85 -4.11 -0.84 -1.93
CA THR A 85 -5.55 -1.13 -1.97
C THR A 85 -6.41 -0.02 -1.39
N PHE A 86 -5.80 0.93 -0.68
CA PHE A 86 -6.46 1.97 0.12
C PHE A 86 -7.47 1.39 1.13
N SER A 87 -7.21 0.17 1.59
CA SER A 87 -8.03 -0.51 2.60
C SER A 87 -7.37 -0.44 3.99
N PRO A 88 -8.15 -0.50 5.06
CA PRO A 88 -7.60 -0.56 6.42
C PRO A 88 -6.75 -1.81 6.63
N ALA A 89 -5.51 -1.62 7.12
CA ALA A 89 -4.59 -2.71 7.46
C ALA A 89 -3.67 -2.25 8.60
N SER A 90 -3.74 -2.90 9.75
CA SER A 90 -3.01 -2.47 10.95
C SER A 90 -1.49 -2.42 10.78
N ASN A 91 -0.93 -3.25 9.92
CA ASN A 91 0.51 -3.37 9.66
C ASN A 91 0.99 -2.56 8.43
N SER A 92 0.15 -1.68 7.89
CA SER A 92 0.47 -0.90 6.69
C SER A 92 0.36 0.60 6.94
N GLY A 93 1.14 1.36 6.20
CA GLY A 93 1.07 2.82 6.18
C GLY A 93 1.32 3.37 4.78
N ILE A 94 0.77 4.54 4.53
CA ILE A 94 1.03 5.31 3.31
C ILE A 94 1.55 6.69 3.68
N MET A 95 2.48 7.21 2.90
CA MET A 95 3.05 8.53 3.10
C MET A 95 3.07 9.29 1.77
N PHE A 96 2.61 10.52 1.79
CA PHE A 96 2.71 11.45 0.66
C PHE A 96 3.79 12.47 0.97
N LEU A 97 4.72 12.66 0.02
CA LEU A 97 5.84 13.58 0.16
C LEU A 97 5.72 14.65 -0.92
N ARG A 98 5.65 15.90 -0.52
CA ARG A 98 5.79 17.02 -1.44
C ARG A 98 7.28 17.36 -1.59
N LEU A 99 7.76 17.34 -2.82
CA LEU A 99 9.14 17.68 -3.14
C LEU A 99 9.28 19.18 -3.40
N ALA A 100 10.50 19.67 -3.33
CA ALA A 100 10.84 21.03 -3.73
C ALA A 100 10.49 21.26 -5.21
N GLU A 101 10.33 22.50 -5.61
CA GLU A 101 10.03 22.91 -6.99
C GLU A 101 11.08 22.40 -7.97
N HIS A 102 10.70 22.14 -9.22
CA HIS A 102 11.65 21.68 -10.25
C HIS A 102 12.85 22.58 -10.43
N GLU A 103 12.64 23.89 -10.21
CA GLU A 103 13.71 24.90 -10.31
C GLU A 103 14.80 24.71 -9.26
N ASP A 104 14.44 24.18 -8.11
CA ASP A 104 15.32 23.89 -6.97
C ASP A 104 15.89 22.46 -6.98
N ARG A 105 15.50 21.63 -7.97
CA ARG A 105 15.88 20.20 -8.12
C ARG A 105 16.52 19.90 -9.48
N LYS A 106 17.43 20.76 -9.96
CA LYS A 106 18.12 20.59 -11.27
C LYS A 106 19.41 19.79 -11.20
N GLY A 107 19.85 19.40 -10.01
CA GLY A 107 21.06 18.61 -9.79
C GLY A 107 20.89 17.15 -10.20
N LYS A 108 22.03 16.46 -10.41
CA LYS A 108 22.03 15.00 -10.56
C LYS A 108 21.56 14.36 -9.25
N GLY A 109 20.66 13.36 -9.33
CA GLY A 109 20.10 12.69 -8.17
C GLY A 109 18.91 13.42 -7.53
N GLU A 110 18.39 14.48 -8.15
CA GLU A 110 17.32 15.31 -7.60
C GLU A 110 15.97 15.16 -8.34
N SER A 111 15.89 14.34 -9.39
CA SER A 111 14.60 13.99 -9.99
C SER A 111 13.75 13.18 -9.02
N ALA A 112 12.41 13.21 -9.18
CA ALA A 112 11.51 12.45 -8.31
C ALA A 112 11.87 10.94 -8.26
N ALA A 113 12.21 10.34 -9.39
CA ALA A 113 12.61 8.93 -9.46
C ALA A 113 13.93 8.64 -8.72
N GLU A 114 14.94 9.53 -8.87
CA GLU A 114 16.23 9.39 -8.16
C GLU A 114 16.04 9.62 -6.65
N LEU A 115 15.25 10.61 -6.27
CA LEU A 115 14.90 10.85 -4.86
C LEU A 115 14.12 9.69 -4.25
N ALA A 116 13.19 9.07 -5.00
CA ALA A 116 12.50 7.87 -4.53
C ALA A 116 13.47 6.74 -4.19
N GLY A 117 14.46 6.48 -5.05
CA GLY A 117 15.52 5.51 -4.79
C GLY A 117 16.38 5.87 -3.60
N ALA A 118 16.82 7.13 -3.51
CA ALA A 118 17.66 7.62 -2.41
C ALA A 118 16.93 7.56 -1.06
N LEU A 119 15.66 7.96 -1.02
CA LEU A 119 14.83 7.89 0.19
C LEU A 119 14.56 6.44 0.61
N THR A 120 14.28 5.55 -0.35
CA THR A 120 14.14 4.11 -0.08
C THR A 120 15.41 3.55 0.56
N GLY A 121 16.59 3.91 0.04
CA GLY A 121 17.85 3.53 0.64
C GLY A 121 18.11 4.15 2.03
N ALA A 122 17.73 5.41 2.23
CA ALA A 122 17.91 6.10 3.50
C ALA A 122 17.05 5.53 4.63
N VAL A 123 15.87 5.02 4.33
CA VAL A 123 14.98 4.39 5.32
C VAL A 123 15.23 2.88 5.47
N ALA A 124 16.11 2.30 4.64
CA ALA A 124 16.50 0.90 4.79
C ALA A 124 17.14 0.69 6.17
N GLY A 125 16.49 -0.11 7.00
CA GLY A 125 16.93 -0.33 8.39
C GLY A 125 16.38 0.66 9.43
N ALA A 126 15.59 1.66 9.05
CA ALA A 126 14.93 2.54 10.01
C ALA A 126 13.88 1.80 10.88
N GLU A 127 13.35 0.70 10.36
CA GLU A 127 12.45 -0.21 11.09
C GLU A 127 12.77 -1.65 10.71
N GLU A 128 13.07 -2.47 11.73
CA GLU A 128 13.43 -3.88 11.52
C GLU A 128 12.24 -4.68 10.96
N GLY A 129 12.47 -5.37 9.85
CA GLY A 129 11.48 -6.19 9.16
C GLY A 129 10.45 -5.41 8.35
N ALA A 130 10.45 -4.07 8.37
CA ALA A 130 9.57 -3.28 7.53
C ALA A 130 10.08 -3.24 6.08
N GLN A 131 9.15 -3.31 5.13
CA GLN A 131 9.38 -3.00 3.73
C GLN A 131 8.91 -1.56 3.47
N VAL A 132 9.82 -0.71 3.04
CA VAL A 132 9.51 0.70 2.76
C VAL A 132 10.06 1.03 1.38
N PHE A 133 9.23 1.59 0.55
CA PHE A 133 9.66 2.09 -0.77
C PHE A 133 8.85 3.31 -1.18
N PHE A 134 9.52 4.17 -1.94
CA PHE A 134 8.92 5.38 -2.48
C PHE A 134 8.77 5.24 -3.99
N LEU A 135 7.63 5.70 -4.50
CA LEU A 135 7.26 5.59 -5.91
C LEU A 135 6.79 6.95 -6.42
N SER A 136 7.11 7.23 -7.68
CA SER A 136 6.43 8.31 -8.39
C SER A 136 4.99 7.90 -8.68
N PRO A 137 4.01 8.80 -8.51
CA PRO A 137 2.63 8.51 -8.86
C PRO A 137 2.50 8.26 -10.36
N PRO A 138 1.46 7.52 -10.80
CA PRO A 138 1.23 7.32 -12.22
C PRO A 138 0.98 8.66 -12.92
N PRO A 139 1.48 8.84 -14.15
CA PRO A 139 1.35 10.10 -14.88
C PRO A 139 -0.11 10.47 -15.17
N VAL A 140 -1.00 9.49 -15.22
CA VAL A 140 -2.45 9.69 -15.36
C VAL A 140 -3.19 8.90 -14.28
N PRO A 141 -3.96 9.58 -13.41
CA PRO A 141 -4.77 8.91 -12.39
C PRO A 141 -5.72 7.88 -13.02
N GLY A 142 -5.72 6.65 -12.48
CA GLY A 142 -6.54 5.55 -12.98
C GLY A 142 -5.95 4.75 -14.14
N LEU A 143 -4.82 5.17 -14.71
CA LEU A 143 -4.07 4.41 -15.70
C LEU A 143 -2.79 3.83 -15.07
N GLY A 144 -2.91 2.66 -14.43
CA GLY A 144 -1.81 1.98 -13.76
C GLY A 144 -1.55 2.48 -12.33
N ASN A 145 -0.68 1.77 -11.62
CA ASN A 145 -0.34 2.04 -10.22
C ASN A 145 1.07 2.67 -10.04
N GLY A 146 1.72 3.03 -11.13
CA GLY A 146 3.08 3.57 -11.16
C GLY A 146 3.74 3.32 -12.51
N SER A 147 4.98 3.77 -12.69
CA SER A 147 5.79 3.44 -13.87
C SER A 147 6.26 1.98 -13.83
N GLY A 148 6.44 1.37 -15.01
CA GLY A 148 6.90 -0.01 -15.14
C GLY A 148 5.80 -0.98 -15.58
N PHE A 149 5.89 -2.23 -15.17
CA PHE A 149 4.91 -3.26 -15.48
C PHE A 149 4.47 -4.02 -14.24
N ALA A 150 3.24 -4.50 -14.24
CA ALA A 150 2.71 -5.41 -13.23
C ALA A 150 2.64 -6.82 -13.81
N MET A 151 3.11 -7.79 -13.02
CA MET A 151 3.05 -9.20 -13.40
C MET A 151 2.28 -9.98 -12.33
N MET A 152 1.37 -10.84 -12.78
CA MET A 152 0.60 -11.72 -11.90
C MET A 152 1.24 -13.12 -11.91
N VAL A 153 1.54 -13.64 -10.74
CA VAL A 153 1.98 -15.02 -10.53
C VAL A 153 0.79 -15.84 -10.07
N GLN A 154 0.44 -16.88 -10.80
CA GLN A 154 -0.72 -17.72 -10.51
C GLN A 154 -0.30 -19.13 -10.16
N ASP A 155 -0.82 -19.66 -9.05
CA ASP A 155 -0.75 -21.09 -8.72
C ASP A 155 -1.83 -21.84 -9.52
N ARG A 156 -1.40 -22.60 -10.53
CA ARG A 156 -2.29 -23.44 -11.38
C ARG A 156 -2.30 -24.90 -10.94
N ALA A 157 -1.38 -25.26 -10.06
CA ALA A 157 -1.19 -26.63 -9.59
C ALA A 157 -1.84 -26.87 -8.21
N ASP A 158 -2.44 -25.82 -7.62
CA ASP A 158 -2.99 -25.86 -6.27
C ASP A 158 -1.96 -26.32 -5.22
N ALA A 159 -0.71 -25.85 -5.39
CA ALA A 159 0.39 -26.14 -4.49
C ALA A 159 0.32 -25.34 -3.16
N GLY A 160 -0.56 -24.37 -3.10
CA GLY A 160 -0.87 -23.56 -1.93
C GLY A 160 -0.10 -22.23 -1.84
N TYR A 161 -0.56 -21.38 -0.94
CA TYR A 161 -0.08 -19.99 -0.81
C TYR A 161 1.40 -19.87 -0.47
N GLN A 162 1.96 -20.80 0.30
CA GLN A 162 3.40 -20.79 0.64
C GLN A 162 4.28 -21.09 -0.58
N ALA A 163 3.86 -22.04 -1.41
CA ALA A 163 4.55 -22.35 -2.66
C ALA A 163 4.47 -21.17 -3.63
N LEU A 164 3.31 -20.53 -3.74
CA LEU A 164 3.11 -19.32 -4.54
C LEU A 164 4.01 -18.17 -4.06
N GLN A 165 4.11 -17.95 -2.76
CA GLN A 165 4.99 -16.94 -2.18
C GLN A 165 6.47 -17.25 -2.49
N GLY A 166 6.90 -18.49 -2.33
CA GLY A 166 8.26 -18.91 -2.67
C GLY A 166 8.59 -18.68 -4.15
N ALA A 167 7.68 -19.04 -5.05
CA ALA A 167 7.82 -18.79 -6.50
C ALA A 167 7.88 -17.29 -6.82
N THR A 168 7.05 -16.49 -6.17
CA THR A 168 7.05 -15.03 -6.32
C THR A 168 8.40 -14.43 -5.90
N PHE A 169 8.93 -14.80 -4.74
CA PHE A 169 10.22 -14.31 -4.27
C PHE A 169 11.39 -14.77 -5.13
N ALA A 170 11.37 -16.03 -5.62
CA ALA A 170 12.39 -16.53 -6.55
C ALA A 170 12.38 -15.72 -7.86
N MET A 171 11.20 -15.41 -8.38
CA MET A 171 11.04 -14.58 -9.58
C MET A 171 11.50 -13.14 -9.35
N MET A 172 11.20 -12.54 -8.21
CA MET A 172 11.69 -11.21 -7.84
C MET A 172 13.23 -11.19 -7.77
N GLY A 173 13.84 -12.20 -7.14
CA GLY A 173 15.29 -12.32 -7.09
C GLY A 173 15.95 -12.44 -8.46
N ALA A 174 15.34 -13.21 -9.37
CA ALA A 174 15.81 -13.34 -10.75
C ALA A 174 15.65 -12.02 -11.53
N ALA A 175 14.52 -11.33 -11.36
CA ALA A 175 14.27 -10.06 -12.03
C ALA A 175 15.21 -8.94 -11.55
N GLN A 176 15.58 -8.90 -10.28
CA GLN A 176 16.56 -7.94 -9.75
C GLN A 176 17.97 -8.09 -10.35
N GLN A 177 18.31 -9.26 -10.90
CA GLN A 177 19.58 -9.48 -11.59
C GLN A 177 19.58 -8.94 -13.02
N ASN A 178 18.42 -8.54 -13.56
CA ASN A 178 18.32 -7.99 -14.90
C ASN A 178 18.66 -6.49 -14.88
N PRO A 179 19.68 -6.03 -15.65
CA PRO A 179 20.09 -4.62 -15.65
C PRO A 179 19.02 -3.64 -16.19
N ASN A 180 17.98 -4.16 -16.87
CA ASN A 180 16.88 -3.35 -17.38
C ASN A 180 15.74 -3.18 -16.35
N VAL A 181 15.86 -3.77 -15.17
CA VAL A 181 14.85 -3.70 -14.11
C VAL A 181 15.48 -3.01 -12.90
N THR A 182 14.95 -1.87 -12.51
CA THR A 182 15.53 -1.06 -11.43
C THR A 182 14.98 -1.40 -10.06
N GLN A 183 13.71 -1.81 -9.98
CA GLN A 183 13.04 -2.12 -8.72
C GLN A 183 11.98 -3.20 -8.94
N VAL A 184 11.98 -4.21 -8.07
CA VAL A 184 10.96 -5.27 -8.06
C VAL A 184 10.46 -5.43 -6.64
N PHE A 185 9.16 -5.38 -6.46
CA PHE A 185 8.54 -5.57 -5.15
C PHE A 185 7.22 -6.33 -5.27
N SER A 186 6.81 -6.95 -4.18
CA SER A 186 5.50 -7.57 -4.03
C SER A 186 5.00 -7.33 -2.62
N LEU A 187 3.73 -6.97 -2.48
CA LEU A 187 3.03 -6.86 -1.19
C LEU A 187 2.34 -8.17 -0.79
N PHE A 188 2.47 -9.20 -1.62
CA PHE A 188 1.89 -10.51 -1.32
C PHE A 188 2.53 -11.12 -0.08
N ASN A 189 1.69 -11.49 0.87
CA ASN A 189 2.09 -12.01 2.14
C ASN A 189 1.14 -13.13 2.59
N THR A 190 1.71 -14.25 3.04
CA THR A 190 0.96 -15.42 3.53
C THR A 190 1.02 -15.57 5.05
N GLY A 191 1.76 -14.70 5.74
CA GLY A 191 2.00 -14.81 7.18
C GLY A 191 1.02 -14.02 8.04
N SER A 192 -0.02 -13.40 7.48
CA SER A 192 -1.01 -12.66 8.27
C SER A 192 -1.81 -13.61 9.15
N PRO A 193 -1.74 -13.49 10.48
CA PRO A 193 -2.53 -14.32 11.38
C PRO A 193 -4.02 -14.04 11.15
N ARG A 194 -4.82 -15.09 11.13
CA ARG A 194 -6.27 -15.00 11.02
C ARG A 194 -6.91 -15.76 12.15
N ILE A 195 -7.97 -15.21 12.69
CA ILE A 195 -8.83 -15.93 13.64
C ILE A 195 -9.93 -16.61 12.81
N GLU A 196 -9.98 -17.92 12.91
CA GLU A 196 -11.08 -18.73 12.38
C GLU A 196 -12.13 -18.93 13.47
N ALA A 197 -13.38 -18.57 13.17
CA ALA A 197 -14.53 -18.80 14.03
C ALA A 197 -15.37 -19.93 13.44
N ASP A 198 -15.31 -21.10 14.06
CA ASP A 198 -16.15 -22.25 13.69
C ASP A 198 -17.42 -22.23 14.51
N ILE A 199 -18.57 -22.02 13.86
CA ILE A 199 -19.87 -21.89 14.51
C ILE A 199 -20.57 -23.24 14.52
N ASP A 200 -20.81 -23.78 15.73
CA ASP A 200 -21.64 -24.94 15.96
C ASP A 200 -23.14 -24.55 15.77
N ARG A 201 -23.63 -24.78 14.59
CA ARG A 201 -25.02 -24.40 14.21
C ARG A 201 -26.09 -25.18 15.00
N ASP A 202 -25.83 -26.45 15.30
CA ASP A 202 -26.77 -27.28 16.04
C ASP A 202 -26.87 -26.80 17.48
N ARG A 203 -25.74 -26.51 18.10
CA ARG A 203 -25.68 -25.97 19.46
C ARG A 203 -26.26 -24.57 19.52
N ALA A 204 -26.01 -23.70 18.56
CA ALA A 204 -26.59 -22.38 18.48
C ALA A 204 -28.15 -22.46 18.40
N GLN A 205 -28.66 -23.38 17.59
CA GLN A 205 -30.10 -23.59 17.46
C GLN A 205 -30.72 -24.10 18.77
N LEU A 206 -30.09 -25.06 19.47
CA LEU A 206 -30.54 -25.58 20.77
C LEU A 206 -30.63 -24.50 21.84
N ILE A 207 -29.71 -23.54 21.84
CA ILE A 207 -29.68 -22.42 22.79
C ILE A 207 -30.63 -21.28 22.34
N GLY A 208 -31.16 -21.35 21.13
CA GLY A 208 -32.02 -20.31 20.57
C GLY A 208 -31.24 -19.09 20.02
N VAL A 209 -30.00 -19.29 19.60
CA VAL A 209 -29.16 -18.26 18.96
C VAL A 209 -29.13 -18.54 17.44
N GLN A 210 -29.58 -17.60 16.64
CA GLN A 210 -29.50 -17.74 15.19
C GLN A 210 -28.07 -17.49 14.70
N PRO A 211 -27.53 -18.28 13.74
CA PRO A 211 -26.19 -18.05 13.18
C PRO A 211 -25.96 -16.63 12.65
N ALA A 212 -26.99 -16.01 12.07
CA ALA A 212 -26.94 -14.62 11.62
C ALA A 212 -26.58 -13.64 12.75
N GLN A 213 -27.13 -13.85 13.95
CA GLN A 213 -26.83 -13.03 15.12
C GLN A 213 -25.38 -13.19 15.59
N VAL A 214 -24.80 -14.39 15.44
CA VAL A 214 -23.38 -14.63 15.75
C VAL A 214 -22.50 -13.87 14.76
N TYR A 215 -22.80 -13.89 13.47
CA TYR A 215 -22.08 -13.13 12.45
C TYR A 215 -22.20 -11.62 12.66
N GLU A 216 -23.39 -11.13 13.00
CA GLU A 216 -23.64 -9.72 13.29
C GLU A 216 -22.86 -9.27 14.54
N ALA A 217 -22.86 -10.09 15.59
CA ALA A 217 -22.09 -9.81 16.80
C ALA A 217 -20.59 -9.72 16.50
N HIS A 218 -20.03 -10.68 15.74
CA HIS A 218 -18.62 -10.62 15.29
C HIS A 218 -18.34 -9.35 14.48
N GLY A 219 -19.20 -9.06 13.49
CA GLY A 219 -19.05 -7.86 12.66
C GLY A 219 -19.05 -6.58 13.50
N THR A 220 -19.96 -6.49 14.46
CA THR A 220 -20.08 -5.30 15.34
C THR A 220 -18.94 -5.21 16.32
N TYR A 221 -18.65 -6.28 17.05
CA TYR A 221 -17.64 -6.23 18.12
C TYR A 221 -16.21 -6.12 17.60
N LEU A 222 -15.86 -6.84 16.54
CA LEU A 222 -14.51 -6.89 16.00
C LEU A 222 -14.30 -5.91 14.84
N GLY A 223 -15.29 -5.78 13.94
CA GLY A 223 -15.18 -4.99 12.71
C GLY A 223 -15.73 -3.57 12.81
N SER A 224 -16.47 -3.25 13.85
CA SER A 224 -17.32 -2.06 14.01
C SER A 224 -18.57 -2.03 13.14
N THR A 225 -19.62 -1.42 13.64
CA THR A 225 -20.84 -1.16 12.90
C THR A 225 -21.12 0.33 12.83
N TYR A 226 -21.62 0.78 11.69
CA TYR A 226 -22.10 2.15 11.53
C TYR A 226 -23.43 2.33 12.26
N VAL A 227 -23.52 3.34 13.11
CA VAL A 227 -24.72 3.67 13.88
C VAL A 227 -25.45 4.86 13.26
N ASN A 228 -24.75 5.97 13.05
CA ASN A 228 -25.31 7.21 12.53
C ASN A 228 -24.22 8.20 12.16
N ASP A 229 -24.63 9.34 11.58
CA ASP A 229 -23.76 10.50 11.38
C ASP A 229 -24.19 11.65 12.27
N PHE A 230 -23.23 12.52 12.62
CA PHE A 230 -23.53 13.82 13.24
C PHE A 230 -22.71 14.93 12.59
N ASN A 231 -23.27 16.14 12.55
CA ASN A 231 -22.62 17.31 11.99
C ASN A 231 -22.01 18.17 13.09
N LEU A 232 -20.72 18.46 12.96
CA LEU A 232 -20.00 19.36 13.87
C LEU A 232 -19.03 20.23 13.07
N LEU A 233 -19.06 21.55 13.33
CA LEU A 233 -18.17 22.54 12.70
C LEU A 233 -18.17 22.46 11.16
N GLY A 234 -19.35 22.22 10.55
CA GLY A 234 -19.50 22.13 9.09
C GLY A 234 -18.97 20.84 8.46
N ARG A 235 -18.62 19.85 9.27
CA ARG A 235 -18.21 18.50 8.81
C ARG A 235 -19.17 17.45 9.33
N THR A 236 -19.37 16.40 8.52
CA THR A 236 -20.13 15.23 8.91
C THR A 236 -19.17 14.16 9.46
N PHE A 237 -19.45 13.70 10.67
CA PHE A 237 -18.69 12.64 11.35
C PHE A 237 -19.55 11.40 11.46
N ARG A 238 -18.94 10.23 11.23
CA ARG A 238 -19.58 8.93 11.39
C ARG A 238 -19.48 8.47 12.83
N VAL A 239 -20.59 7.98 13.37
CA VAL A 239 -20.64 7.27 14.65
C VAL A 239 -20.55 5.78 14.37
N THR A 240 -19.55 5.13 14.91
CA THR A 240 -19.39 3.68 14.82
C THR A 240 -19.34 3.08 16.22
N ALA A 241 -19.92 1.89 16.38
CA ALA A 241 -19.86 1.11 17.61
C ALA A 241 -18.93 -0.10 17.42
N GLN A 242 -18.06 -0.35 18.38
CA GLN A 242 -17.13 -1.48 18.42
C GLN A 242 -16.89 -1.88 19.87
N ALA A 243 -16.47 -3.12 20.14
CA ALA A 243 -16.01 -3.50 21.47
C ALA A 243 -14.73 -2.75 21.86
N GLU A 244 -14.56 -2.47 23.14
CA GLU A 244 -13.29 -1.92 23.65
C GLU A 244 -12.12 -2.85 23.36
N ALA A 245 -10.92 -2.27 23.20
CA ALA A 245 -9.70 -3.04 22.90
C ALA A 245 -9.46 -4.16 23.93
N SER A 246 -9.64 -3.88 25.21
CA SER A 246 -9.51 -4.85 26.31
C SER A 246 -10.49 -6.02 26.27
N ALA A 247 -11.58 -5.91 25.52
CA ALA A 247 -12.57 -6.97 25.34
C ALA A 247 -12.36 -7.80 24.06
N ARG A 248 -11.31 -7.54 23.31
CA ARG A 248 -10.96 -8.23 22.04
C ARG A 248 -9.45 -8.40 21.86
N ASP A 249 -8.69 -8.44 22.95
CA ASP A 249 -7.24 -8.51 22.94
C ASP A 249 -6.74 -9.93 22.66
N ASP A 250 -7.45 -10.94 23.15
CA ASP A 250 -7.13 -12.34 22.92
C ASP A 250 -8.36 -13.18 22.51
N LEU A 251 -8.13 -14.46 22.15
CA LEU A 251 -9.22 -15.38 21.74
C LEU A 251 -10.21 -15.66 22.88
N ALA A 252 -9.75 -15.64 24.14
CA ALA A 252 -10.62 -15.85 25.29
C ALA A 252 -11.55 -14.66 25.48
N ASP A 253 -11.07 -13.45 25.25
CA ASP A 253 -11.88 -12.23 25.29
C ASP A 253 -12.96 -12.26 24.21
N VAL A 254 -12.60 -12.62 22.96
CA VAL A 254 -13.56 -12.78 21.88
C VAL A 254 -14.63 -13.81 22.22
N GLY A 255 -14.23 -14.91 22.87
CA GLY A 255 -15.17 -15.95 23.34
C GLY A 255 -16.15 -15.48 24.42
N ARG A 256 -15.77 -14.46 25.21
CA ARG A 256 -16.64 -13.87 26.27
C ARG A 256 -17.62 -12.83 25.76
N LEU A 257 -17.45 -12.32 24.55
CA LEU A 257 -18.43 -11.44 23.92
C LEU A 257 -19.78 -12.14 23.82
N GLN A 258 -20.86 -11.39 23.95
CA GLN A 258 -22.19 -11.95 24.13
C GLN A 258 -23.11 -11.68 22.94
N VAL A 259 -23.96 -12.66 22.64
CA VAL A 259 -25.04 -12.55 21.67
C VAL A 259 -26.37 -12.81 22.37
N ARG A 260 -27.42 -12.13 21.92
CA ARG A 260 -28.76 -12.29 22.50
C ARG A 260 -29.47 -13.48 21.89
N SER A 261 -29.97 -14.42 22.70
CA SER A 261 -30.80 -15.51 22.24
C SER A 261 -32.27 -15.08 21.98
N ALA A 262 -33.05 -15.93 21.35
CA ALA A 262 -34.50 -15.70 21.10
C ALA A 262 -35.31 -15.52 22.38
N SER A 263 -34.84 -16.10 23.51
CA SER A 263 -35.48 -15.93 24.84
C SER A 263 -35.06 -14.59 25.53
N GLY A 264 -34.19 -13.81 24.91
CA GLY A 264 -33.67 -12.55 25.47
C GLY A 264 -32.46 -12.71 26.38
N GLN A 265 -32.00 -13.94 26.62
CA GLN A 265 -30.82 -14.20 27.43
C GLN A 265 -29.55 -13.87 26.67
N MET A 266 -28.52 -13.37 27.39
CA MET A 266 -27.19 -13.13 26.83
C MET A 266 -26.36 -14.41 26.92
N VAL A 267 -25.83 -14.85 25.79
CA VAL A 267 -25.05 -16.08 25.62
C VAL A 267 -23.65 -15.73 25.16
N PRO A 268 -22.59 -16.20 25.84
CA PRO A 268 -21.23 -15.96 25.36
C PRO A 268 -20.96 -16.65 24.03
N LEU A 269 -20.19 -16.02 23.13
CA LEU A 269 -19.89 -16.57 21.81
C LEU A 269 -19.19 -17.93 21.91
N SER A 270 -18.35 -18.17 22.94
CA SER A 270 -17.73 -19.47 23.19
C SER A 270 -18.72 -20.62 23.43
N ALA A 271 -19.99 -20.32 23.76
CA ALA A 271 -21.02 -21.34 23.90
C ALA A 271 -21.53 -21.87 22.55
N VAL A 272 -21.33 -21.13 21.45
CA VAL A 272 -21.86 -21.42 20.11
C VAL A 272 -20.77 -21.41 19.03
N ALA A 273 -19.55 -21.02 19.34
CA ALA A 273 -18.44 -20.97 18.39
C ALA A 273 -17.11 -21.35 19.07
N THR A 274 -16.20 -21.94 18.26
CA THR A 274 -14.83 -22.21 18.64
C THR A 274 -13.91 -21.27 17.86
N PHE A 275 -12.96 -20.63 18.55
CA PHE A 275 -12.01 -19.69 17.96
C PHE A 275 -10.61 -20.31 17.94
N ARG A 276 -9.92 -20.20 16.80
CA ARG A 276 -8.52 -20.68 16.65
C ARG A 276 -7.74 -19.77 15.69
N TYR A 277 -6.42 -19.78 15.81
CA TYR A 277 -5.50 -19.17 14.85
C TYR A 277 -5.25 -20.09 13.66
#